data_1d05e167a0ed8df58aa693251b346434
#
_entry.id   1d05e167a0ed8df58aa693251b346434
#
_cell.length_a   1.000
_cell.length_b   1.000
_cell.length_c   1.000
_cell.angle_alpha   90.00
_cell.angle_beta   90.00
_cell.angle_gamma   90.00
#
_symmetry.space_group_name_H-M   'P 1'
#
loop_
_entity.id
_entity.type
_entity.pdbx_description
1 polymer ?
#
loop_
_entity_poly.entity_id
_entity_poly.type
_entity_poly.pdbx_seq_one_letter_code
_entity_poly.pdbx_strand_id
1 'polypeptide(L)'
;FEVLNLGKYERQYWQGVTFAKNGKTVTEQALYEYLAFILKLYGGQPVAGMSHVHGKKGRAMIHIGAVDAPVTISEIDAAVEECVLLKQGELHVLGWEWEMGLYDLMVEAAKKKGVKLLLLQIPREVMEQQAAAKGDVRFFELAYLEVKIEKTKKLTVQVSLKDFVIPNTELIPEEVRDKVKKWLDYIDYWAVDWDFRNDTFMQGWVAYRTRKERKLPLASDPHTYEKPGRYRILVKVIDIFGNDTSQAFDVEVK
;
A
#
# COMPACT_ATOMS: atom_id res chain seq x y z
N PHE A 1 11.83 19.28 -12.32
CA PHE A 1 10.40 19.55 -12.44
C PHE A 1 9.65 18.75 -11.38
N GLU A 2 8.60 19.30 -10.86
CA GLU A 2 7.81 18.70 -9.79
C GLU A 2 6.70 17.83 -10.41
N VAL A 3 6.68 16.56 -10.02
CA VAL A 3 5.56 15.67 -10.39
C VAL A 3 4.54 15.74 -9.27
N LEU A 4 3.49 16.52 -9.49
CA LEU A 4 2.38 16.62 -8.57
C LEU A 4 1.49 15.37 -8.68
N ASN A 5 1.27 14.69 -7.57
CA ASN A 5 0.34 13.57 -7.52
C ASN A 5 -1.11 14.08 -7.53
N LEU A 6 -1.81 13.87 -8.64
CA LEU A 6 -3.21 14.28 -8.80
C LEU A 6 -4.13 13.68 -7.71
N GLY A 7 -3.79 12.53 -7.18
CA GLY A 7 -4.57 11.86 -6.13
C GLY A 7 -4.71 12.66 -4.83
N LYS A 8 -3.81 13.61 -4.54
CA LYS A 8 -3.98 14.52 -3.41
C LYS A 8 -5.06 15.59 -3.65
N TYR A 9 -5.29 15.98 -4.89
CA TYR A 9 -6.36 16.93 -5.25
C TYR A 9 -7.75 16.30 -5.18
N GLU A 10 -7.88 15.06 -5.59
CA GLU A 10 -9.14 14.33 -5.56
C GLU A 10 -9.66 14.11 -4.14
N ARG A 11 -8.75 14.06 -3.14
CA ARG A 11 -9.08 13.90 -1.72
C ARG A 11 -9.46 15.21 -1.02
N GLN A 12 -9.43 16.36 -1.70
CA GLN A 12 -9.77 17.66 -1.10
C GLN A 12 -11.18 17.72 -0.52
N TYR A 13 -12.12 16.93 -1.03
CA TYR A 13 -13.47 16.84 -0.47
C TYR A 13 -13.49 16.37 0.99
N TRP A 14 -12.53 15.51 1.36
CA TRP A 14 -12.37 14.98 2.71
C TRP A 14 -11.23 15.66 3.49
N GLN A 15 -10.60 16.69 2.93
CA GLN A 15 -9.58 17.47 3.66
C GLN A 15 -10.22 18.13 4.88
N GLY A 16 -9.76 17.78 6.03
CA GLY A 16 -10.30 18.19 7.32
C GLY A 16 -10.88 17.03 8.13
N VAL A 17 -10.95 15.84 7.53
CA VAL A 17 -11.26 14.58 8.22
C VAL A 17 -9.95 13.90 8.64
N THR A 18 -9.08 14.62 9.32
CA THR A 18 -7.84 14.08 9.88
C THR A 18 -8.08 13.59 11.30
N PHE A 19 -7.54 12.42 11.61
CA PHE A 19 -7.33 12.03 13.01
C PHE A 19 -6.30 12.99 13.61
N ALA A 20 -6.78 13.94 14.37
CA ALA A 20 -6.09 15.11 14.89
C ALA A 20 -4.59 14.90 15.22
N LYS A 21 -3.69 15.36 14.35
CA LYS A 21 -2.27 15.54 14.69
C LYS A 21 -1.84 17.02 14.81
N ASN A 22 -2.66 17.96 14.33
CA ASN A 22 -2.25 19.39 14.22
C ASN A 22 -3.28 20.40 14.76
N GLY A 23 -3.98 20.10 15.86
CA GLY A 23 -4.73 21.12 16.62
C GLY A 23 -5.91 21.78 15.91
N LYS A 24 -6.29 21.36 14.71
CA LYS A 24 -7.54 21.75 14.07
C LYS A 24 -8.60 20.71 14.40
N THR A 25 -9.62 21.13 15.07
CA THR A 25 -10.79 20.33 15.44
C THR A 25 -11.45 19.84 14.16
N VAL A 26 -11.19 18.59 13.79
CA VAL A 26 -12.07 17.86 12.88
C VAL A 26 -13.39 17.76 13.65
N THR A 27 -14.48 18.20 13.05
CA THR A 27 -15.77 17.98 13.69
C THR A 27 -15.98 16.46 13.74
N GLU A 28 -16.28 15.90 14.92
CA GLU A 28 -16.60 14.47 15.10
C GLU A 28 -17.62 14.00 14.07
N GLN A 29 -18.48 14.89 13.64
CA GLN A 29 -19.46 14.69 12.59
C GLN A 29 -18.82 14.35 11.23
N ALA A 30 -17.80 15.08 10.79
CA ALA A 30 -17.13 14.84 9.50
C ALA A 30 -16.38 13.51 9.49
N LEU A 31 -15.75 13.16 10.61
CA LEU A 31 -15.11 11.86 10.78
C LEU A 31 -16.14 10.73 10.69
N TYR A 32 -17.26 10.87 11.40
CA TYR A 32 -18.32 9.88 11.38
C TYR A 32 -18.88 9.68 9.96
N GLU A 33 -19.13 10.76 9.23
CA GLU A 33 -19.62 10.72 7.84
C GLU A 33 -18.64 10.02 6.91
N TYR A 34 -17.34 10.29 7.04
CA TYR A 34 -16.31 9.60 6.30
C TYR A 34 -16.27 8.10 6.59
N LEU A 35 -16.21 7.72 7.86
CA LEU A 35 -16.19 6.31 8.26
C LEU A 35 -17.45 5.57 7.79
N ALA A 36 -18.63 6.18 7.96
CA ALA A 36 -19.89 5.61 7.51
C ALA A 36 -19.95 5.44 5.99
N PHE A 37 -19.40 6.40 5.24
CA PHE A 37 -19.35 6.35 3.79
C PHE A 37 -18.45 5.19 3.29
N ILE A 38 -17.22 5.08 3.82
CA ILE A 38 -16.30 3.99 3.45
C ILE A 38 -16.88 2.64 3.86
N LEU A 39 -17.43 2.51 5.06
CA LEU A 39 -18.08 1.28 5.52
C LEU A 39 -19.21 0.86 4.59
N LYS A 40 -20.07 1.79 4.20
CA LYS A 40 -21.18 1.53 3.27
C LYS A 40 -20.68 0.99 1.94
N LEU A 41 -19.65 1.61 1.36
CA LEU A 41 -19.07 1.17 0.08
C LEU A 41 -18.41 -0.22 0.20
N TYR A 42 -17.76 -0.48 1.33
CA TYR A 42 -17.14 -1.79 1.59
C TYR A 42 -18.16 -2.87 1.95
N GLY A 43 -19.38 -2.50 2.27
CA GLY A 43 -20.45 -3.40 2.75
C GLY A 43 -20.28 -3.79 4.22
N GLY A 44 -19.68 -2.92 5.01
CA GLY A 44 -19.52 -3.04 6.46
C GLY A 44 -20.61 -2.29 7.23
N GLN A 45 -20.70 -2.58 8.52
CA GLN A 45 -21.57 -1.89 9.47
C GLN A 45 -20.72 -1.20 10.55
N PRO A 46 -21.07 0.01 11.00
CA PRO A 46 -20.31 0.70 12.03
C PRO A 46 -20.38 -0.04 13.38
N VAL A 47 -19.32 0.07 14.15
CA VAL A 47 -19.21 -0.41 15.53
C VAL A 47 -18.85 0.78 16.41
N ALA A 48 -19.51 0.92 17.54
CA ALA A 48 -19.28 2.00 18.50
C ALA A 48 -18.45 1.52 19.70
N GLY A 49 -17.77 2.46 20.36
CA GLY A 49 -17.07 2.21 21.62
C GLY A 49 -15.66 1.62 21.43
N MET A 50 -15.12 1.60 20.22
CA MET A 50 -13.76 1.17 19.90
C MET A 50 -12.93 2.36 19.43
N SER A 51 -11.61 2.30 19.64
CA SER A 51 -10.69 3.39 19.26
C SER A 51 -10.07 3.15 17.88
N HIS A 52 -9.79 1.90 17.54
CA HIS A 52 -9.11 1.53 16.29
C HIS A 52 -9.96 0.63 15.38
N VAL A 53 -11.06 0.08 15.89
CA VAL A 53 -12.01 -0.69 15.10
C VAL A 53 -13.25 0.16 14.83
N HIS A 54 -13.46 0.49 13.56
CA HIS A 54 -14.52 1.40 13.12
C HIS A 54 -15.80 0.70 12.67
N GLY A 55 -15.69 -0.59 12.29
CA GLY A 55 -16.82 -1.35 11.78
C GLY A 55 -16.59 -2.85 11.77
N LYS A 56 -17.59 -3.56 11.23
CA LYS A 56 -17.54 -5.01 11.01
C LYS A 56 -18.17 -5.39 9.67
N LYS A 57 -17.69 -6.49 9.07
CA LYS A 57 -18.27 -7.14 7.90
C LYS A 57 -18.26 -8.65 8.11
N GLY A 58 -19.44 -9.23 8.33
CA GLY A 58 -19.50 -10.64 8.72
C GLY A 58 -18.79 -10.89 10.04
N ARG A 59 -17.70 -11.69 10.01
CA ARG A 59 -16.84 -11.97 11.16
C ARG A 59 -15.63 -11.06 11.26
N ALA A 60 -15.31 -10.34 10.19
CA ALA A 60 -14.16 -9.45 10.16
C ALA A 60 -14.47 -8.11 10.82
N MET A 61 -13.55 -7.65 11.65
CA MET A 61 -13.51 -6.28 12.14
C MET A 61 -12.85 -5.38 11.09
N ILE A 62 -13.19 -4.09 11.09
CA ILE A 62 -12.72 -3.14 10.08
C ILE A 62 -12.05 -1.95 10.76
N HIS A 63 -10.80 -1.70 10.37
CA HIS A 63 -10.11 -0.43 10.60
C HIS A 63 -10.09 0.38 9.30
N ILE A 64 -10.30 1.69 9.37
CA ILE A 64 -10.25 2.60 8.22
C ILE A 64 -9.20 3.66 8.52
N GLY A 65 -8.20 3.76 7.66
CA GLY A 65 -7.15 4.75 7.74
C GLY A 65 -7.62 6.17 7.40
N ALA A 66 -6.85 7.15 7.84
CA ALA A 66 -7.11 8.56 7.54
C ALA A 66 -7.02 8.85 6.03
N VAL A 67 -7.69 9.92 5.59
CA VAL A 67 -7.72 10.32 4.17
C VAL A 67 -6.38 10.92 3.73
N ASP A 68 -5.73 11.65 4.61
CA ASP A 68 -4.57 12.50 4.34
C ASP A 68 -3.28 12.04 5.03
N ALA A 69 -3.31 10.87 5.65
CA ALA A 69 -2.15 10.26 6.28
C ALA A 69 -2.05 8.77 5.92
N PRO A 70 -0.85 8.23 5.78
CA PRO A 70 -0.66 6.80 5.59
C PRO A 70 -1.11 6.03 6.85
N VAL A 71 -1.68 4.84 6.63
CA VAL A 71 -1.93 3.89 7.73
C VAL A 71 -0.60 3.46 8.30
N THR A 72 -0.40 3.63 9.59
CA THR A 72 0.85 3.34 10.27
C THR A 72 0.86 1.92 10.84
N ILE A 73 2.07 1.39 11.04
CA ILE A 73 2.28 0.09 11.71
C ILE A 73 1.66 0.10 13.10
N SER A 74 1.81 1.21 13.84
CA SER A 74 1.26 1.36 15.19
C SER A 74 -0.27 1.35 15.22
N GLU A 75 -0.92 1.91 14.21
CA GLU A 75 -2.39 1.84 14.07
C GLU A 75 -2.88 0.43 13.80
N ILE A 76 -2.19 -0.30 12.92
CA ILE A 76 -2.52 -1.69 12.63
C ILE A 76 -2.34 -2.56 13.88
N ASP A 77 -1.22 -2.41 14.59
CA ASP A 77 -0.97 -3.15 15.83
C ASP A 77 -2.04 -2.88 16.89
N ALA A 78 -2.41 -1.62 17.08
CA ALA A 78 -3.47 -1.24 18.02
C ALA A 78 -4.84 -1.83 17.62
N ALA A 79 -5.17 -1.84 16.33
CA ALA A 79 -6.40 -2.47 15.83
C ALA A 79 -6.38 -4.00 15.99
N VAL A 80 -5.22 -4.65 15.81
CA VAL A 80 -5.03 -6.09 16.08
C VAL A 80 -5.23 -6.38 17.56
N GLU A 81 -4.65 -5.59 18.47
CA GLU A 81 -4.85 -5.74 19.92
C GLU A 81 -6.33 -5.59 20.30
N GLU A 82 -7.04 -4.63 19.74
CA GLU A 82 -8.50 -4.52 19.96
C GLU A 82 -9.25 -5.78 19.48
N CYS A 83 -8.87 -6.34 18.33
CA CYS A 83 -9.45 -7.60 17.85
C CYS A 83 -9.20 -8.75 18.81
N VAL A 84 -7.98 -8.86 19.36
CA VAL A 84 -7.63 -9.89 20.38
C VAL A 84 -8.49 -9.73 21.62
N LEU A 85 -8.63 -8.49 22.14
CA LEU A 85 -9.48 -8.19 23.30
C LEU A 85 -10.95 -8.55 23.06
N LEU A 86 -11.43 -8.31 21.86
CA LEU A 86 -12.79 -8.64 21.43
C LEU A 86 -12.98 -10.10 21.05
N LYS A 87 -11.92 -10.92 21.11
CA LYS A 87 -11.91 -12.33 20.68
C LYS A 87 -12.34 -12.48 19.20
N GLN A 88 -11.95 -11.54 18.36
CA GLN A 88 -12.20 -11.56 16.93
C GLN A 88 -10.95 -12.05 16.19
N GLY A 89 -11.14 -12.98 15.25
CA GLY A 89 -10.03 -13.65 14.55
C GLY A 89 -9.71 -13.09 13.17
N GLU A 90 -10.34 -11.98 12.76
CA GLU A 90 -10.11 -11.40 11.43
C GLU A 90 -10.23 -9.87 11.48
N LEU A 91 -9.25 -9.16 10.89
CA LEU A 91 -9.19 -7.71 10.78
C LEU A 91 -8.92 -7.31 9.33
N HIS A 92 -9.80 -6.47 8.78
CA HIS A 92 -9.62 -5.81 7.51
C HIS A 92 -9.21 -4.36 7.75
N VAL A 93 -8.08 -3.95 7.21
CA VAL A 93 -7.60 -2.57 7.27
C VAL A 93 -7.77 -1.94 5.90
N LEU A 94 -8.53 -0.86 5.83
CA LEU A 94 -8.79 -0.11 4.61
C LEU A 94 -7.95 1.16 4.63
N GLY A 95 -7.04 1.36 3.67
CA GLY A 95 -6.14 2.50 3.63
C GLY A 95 -6.04 3.15 2.26
N TRP A 96 -5.80 4.46 2.23
CA TRP A 96 -5.48 5.22 1.02
C TRP A 96 -3.99 5.18 0.71
N GLU A 97 -3.19 5.25 1.75
CA GLU A 97 -1.74 5.20 1.73
C GLU A 97 -1.25 4.36 2.91
N TRP A 98 -0.04 3.84 2.79
CA TRP A 98 0.52 2.90 3.76
C TRP A 98 1.91 3.35 4.17
N GLU A 99 2.21 3.20 5.45
CA GLU A 99 3.57 3.38 5.94
C GLU A 99 4.48 2.33 5.29
N MET A 100 5.67 2.77 4.88
CA MET A 100 6.58 1.94 4.12
C MET A 100 7.30 0.89 4.97
N GLY A 101 7.34 -0.32 4.40
CA GLY A 101 8.17 -1.43 4.87
C GLY A 101 7.60 -2.15 6.08
N LEU A 102 7.47 -3.47 6.02
CA LEU A 102 7.10 -4.42 7.09
C LEU A 102 5.74 -5.09 6.92
N TYR A 103 5.18 -5.02 5.73
CA TYR A 103 3.89 -5.63 5.42
C TYR A 103 3.79 -7.10 5.86
N ASP A 104 4.75 -7.92 5.45
CA ASP A 104 4.75 -9.35 5.76
C ASP A 104 4.93 -9.64 7.25
N LEU A 105 5.78 -8.83 7.91
CA LEU A 105 6.00 -8.96 9.35
C LEU A 105 4.73 -8.64 10.14
N MET A 106 3.92 -7.69 9.68
CA MET A 106 2.64 -7.35 10.31
C MET A 106 1.61 -8.46 10.15
N VAL A 107 1.49 -9.04 8.96
CA VAL A 107 0.59 -10.16 8.69
C VAL A 107 0.98 -11.38 9.54
N GLU A 108 2.28 -11.70 9.62
CA GLU A 108 2.77 -12.77 10.47
C GLU A 108 2.61 -12.50 11.97
N ALA A 109 2.86 -11.26 12.41
CA ALA A 109 2.67 -10.88 13.81
C ALA A 109 1.21 -10.97 14.23
N ALA A 110 0.28 -10.49 13.41
CA ALA A 110 -1.16 -10.61 13.64
C ALA A 110 -1.60 -12.08 13.70
N LYS A 111 -1.08 -12.92 12.78
CA LYS A 111 -1.34 -14.36 12.76
C LYS A 111 -0.88 -15.06 14.03
N LYS A 112 0.28 -14.69 14.59
CA LYS A 112 0.77 -15.20 15.88
C LYS A 112 -0.14 -14.83 17.05
N LYS A 113 -0.83 -13.68 16.96
CA LYS A 113 -1.87 -13.23 17.92
C LYS A 113 -3.24 -13.86 17.65
N GLY A 114 -3.38 -14.73 16.65
CA GLY A 114 -4.63 -15.40 16.27
C GLY A 114 -5.56 -14.54 15.42
N VAL A 115 -5.07 -13.44 14.84
CA VAL A 115 -5.84 -12.54 13.98
C VAL A 115 -5.35 -12.66 12.54
N LYS A 116 -6.26 -12.99 11.63
CA LYS A 116 -6.01 -12.92 10.18
C LYS A 116 -6.11 -11.46 9.75
N LEU A 117 -5.00 -10.90 9.32
CA LEU A 117 -4.91 -9.51 8.84
C LEU A 117 -5.07 -9.46 7.34
N LEU A 118 -5.96 -8.58 6.85
CA LEU A 118 -6.16 -8.28 5.44
C LEU A 118 -6.01 -6.79 5.24
N LEU A 119 -5.06 -6.37 4.41
CA LEU A 119 -4.81 -4.96 4.11
C LEU A 119 -5.37 -4.65 2.72
N LEU A 120 -6.28 -3.68 2.64
CA LEU A 120 -7.05 -3.38 1.45
C LEU A 120 -6.87 -1.92 1.03
N GLN A 121 -6.50 -1.72 -0.21
CA GLN A 121 -6.43 -0.39 -0.81
C GLN A 121 -7.83 0.18 -1.01
N ILE A 122 -8.06 1.39 -0.52
CA ILE A 122 -9.25 2.16 -0.89
C ILE A 122 -9.01 2.70 -2.31
N PRO A 123 -9.83 2.29 -3.29
CA PRO A 123 -9.61 2.67 -4.68
C PRO A 123 -9.97 4.14 -4.93
N ARG A 124 -9.33 4.75 -5.94
CA ARG A 124 -9.56 6.16 -6.29
C ARG A 124 -10.99 6.45 -6.73
N GLU A 125 -11.63 5.47 -7.33
CA GLU A 125 -13.01 5.51 -7.80
C GLU A 125 -14.03 5.83 -6.69
N VAL A 126 -13.65 5.63 -5.43
CA VAL A 126 -14.43 6.06 -4.26
C VAL A 126 -14.71 7.56 -4.28
N MET A 127 -13.81 8.36 -4.88
CA MET A 127 -13.97 9.81 -5.02
C MET A 127 -14.84 10.22 -6.20
N GLU A 128 -15.14 9.31 -7.11
CA GLU A 128 -16.03 9.55 -8.23
C GLU A 128 -17.48 9.31 -7.81
N GLN A 129 -18.27 10.39 -7.75
CA GLN A 129 -19.69 10.30 -7.33
C GLN A 129 -20.49 9.28 -8.15
N GLN A 130 -20.19 9.13 -9.43
CA GLN A 130 -20.90 8.19 -10.31
C GLN A 130 -20.52 6.73 -10.04
N ALA A 131 -19.26 6.42 -9.79
CA ALA A 131 -18.80 5.08 -9.47
C ALA A 131 -19.30 4.64 -8.08
N ALA A 132 -19.20 5.53 -7.10
CA ALA A 132 -19.71 5.29 -5.75
C ALA A 132 -21.23 5.08 -5.72
N ALA A 133 -21.99 5.83 -6.54
CA ALA A 133 -23.47 5.70 -6.62
C ALA A 133 -23.91 4.40 -7.29
N LYS A 134 -23.12 3.86 -8.24
CA LYS A 134 -23.41 2.59 -8.92
C LYS A 134 -22.97 1.35 -8.14
N GLY A 135 -22.18 1.52 -7.07
CA GLY A 135 -21.61 0.40 -6.31
C GLY A 135 -20.48 -0.33 -7.03
N ASP A 136 -19.90 0.26 -8.07
CA ASP A 136 -18.81 -0.31 -8.88
C ASP A 136 -17.42 -0.12 -8.23
N VAL A 137 -17.39 0.10 -6.92
CA VAL A 137 -16.15 0.29 -6.17
C VAL A 137 -15.66 -1.04 -5.62
N ARG A 138 -14.44 -1.43 -5.98
CA ARG A 138 -13.80 -2.66 -5.50
C ARG A 138 -12.57 -2.32 -4.69
N PHE A 139 -12.50 -2.87 -3.49
CA PHE A 139 -11.33 -2.79 -2.63
C PHE A 139 -10.38 -3.95 -2.97
N PHE A 140 -9.09 -3.64 -3.14
CA PHE A 140 -8.10 -4.63 -3.54
C PHE A 140 -7.13 -4.87 -2.39
N GLU A 141 -6.74 -6.14 -2.19
CA GLU A 141 -5.59 -6.44 -1.33
C GLU A 141 -4.34 -5.76 -1.88
N LEU A 142 -3.40 -5.42 -1.00
CA LEU A 142 -2.12 -4.89 -1.43
C LEU A 142 -1.33 -5.97 -2.16
N ALA A 143 -0.70 -5.59 -3.26
CA ALA A 143 0.18 -6.49 -3.98
C ALA A 143 1.43 -6.78 -3.13
N TYR A 144 1.91 -8.02 -3.17
CA TYR A 144 3.14 -8.45 -2.53
C TYR A 144 4.32 -8.27 -3.49
N LEU A 145 5.41 -7.72 -2.98
CA LEU A 145 6.65 -7.52 -3.72
C LEU A 145 7.83 -8.10 -2.93
N GLU A 146 8.50 -9.10 -3.48
CA GLU A 146 9.74 -9.63 -2.92
C GLU A 146 10.96 -9.09 -3.64
N VAL A 147 11.85 -8.47 -2.87
CA VAL A 147 13.06 -7.83 -3.37
C VAL A 147 14.29 -8.41 -2.66
N LYS A 148 15.34 -8.66 -3.41
CA LYS A 148 16.67 -8.98 -2.89
C LYS A 148 17.63 -7.84 -3.15
N ILE A 149 18.29 -7.38 -2.08
CA ILE A 149 19.37 -6.39 -2.17
C ILE A 149 20.70 -7.10 -1.92
N GLU A 150 21.59 -7.02 -2.88
CA GLU A 150 22.91 -7.65 -2.83
C GLU A 150 24.00 -6.58 -2.80
N LYS A 151 24.94 -6.74 -1.87
CA LYS A 151 26.18 -5.95 -1.86
C LYS A 151 27.18 -6.64 -2.79
N THR A 152 27.43 -6.05 -3.93
CA THR A 152 28.27 -6.65 -4.97
C THR A 152 29.76 -6.30 -4.81
N LYS A 153 30.05 -5.10 -4.30
CA LYS A 153 31.41 -4.59 -4.00
C LYS A 153 31.32 -3.61 -2.83
N LYS A 154 32.48 -3.10 -2.38
CA LYS A 154 32.54 -2.02 -1.41
C LYS A 154 31.70 -0.83 -1.90
N LEU A 155 30.79 -0.33 -1.07
CA LEU A 155 29.84 0.76 -1.36
C LEU A 155 28.89 0.51 -2.54
N THR A 156 28.84 -0.70 -3.11
CA THR A 156 28.04 -1.00 -4.29
C THR A 156 26.93 -1.99 -3.95
N VAL A 157 25.71 -1.65 -4.31
CA VAL A 157 24.53 -2.48 -4.13
C VAL A 157 23.81 -2.73 -5.46
N GLN A 158 23.10 -3.83 -5.54
CA GLN A 158 22.22 -4.16 -6.65
C GLN A 158 20.89 -4.65 -6.11
N VAL A 159 19.80 -4.22 -6.72
CA VAL A 159 18.45 -4.61 -6.38
C VAL A 159 17.94 -5.61 -7.41
N SER A 160 17.30 -6.69 -6.94
CA SER A 160 16.67 -7.69 -7.81
C SER A 160 15.27 -8.00 -7.35
N LEU A 161 14.31 -8.01 -8.27
CA LEU A 161 12.96 -8.52 -8.02
C LEU A 161 13.00 -10.05 -7.95
N LYS A 162 12.36 -10.63 -6.95
CA LYS A 162 12.28 -12.08 -6.74
C LYS A 162 10.89 -12.63 -6.99
N ASP A 163 9.88 -11.91 -6.53
CA ASP A 163 8.49 -12.27 -6.74
C ASP A 163 7.60 -11.02 -6.72
N PHE A 164 6.44 -11.11 -7.37
CA PHE A 164 5.41 -10.10 -7.36
C PHE A 164 4.05 -10.77 -7.49
N VAL A 165 3.20 -10.61 -6.48
CA VAL A 165 1.88 -11.21 -6.43
C VAL A 165 0.83 -10.13 -6.43
N ILE A 166 -0.03 -10.14 -7.42
CA ILE A 166 -1.26 -9.36 -7.43
C ILE A 166 -2.34 -10.22 -6.78
N PRO A 167 -2.93 -9.76 -5.68
CA PRO A 167 -4.06 -10.46 -5.07
C PRO A 167 -5.31 -10.35 -5.97
N ASN A 168 -6.29 -11.20 -5.70
CA ASN A 168 -7.59 -11.20 -6.41
C ASN A 168 -7.46 -11.36 -7.94
N THR A 169 -6.58 -12.25 -8.37
CA THR A 169 -6.36 -12.54 -9.80
C THR A 169 -7.62 -13.03 -10.50
N GLU A 170 -8.61 -13.55 -9.76
CA GLU A 170 -9.93 -13.92 -10.26
C GLU A 170 -10.75 -12.73 -10.77
N LEU A 171 -10.44 -11.50 -10.32
CA LEU A 171 -11.09 -10.27 -10.80
C LEU A 171 -10.48 -9.75 -12.11
N ILE A 172 -9.34 -10.30 -12.52
CA ILE A 172 -8.67 -9.94 -13.77
C ILE A 172 -9.46 -10.56 -14.93
N PRO A 173 -9.77 -9.79 -16.00
CA PRO A 173 -10.44 -10.33 -17.18
C PRO A 173 -9.71 -11.56 -17.72
N GLU A 174 -10.46 -12.59 -18.09
CA GLU A 174 -9.91 -13.87 -18.56
C GLU A 174 -8.93 -13.69 -19.72
N GLU A 175 -9.25 -12.79 -20.66
CA GLU A 175 -8.39 -12.47 -21.80
C GLU A 175 -6.99 -11.95 -21.41
N VAL A 176 -6.88 -11.28 -20.26
CA VAL A 176 -5.61 -10.77 -19.71
C VAL A 176 -4.92 -11.91 -18.96
N ARG A 177 -5.67 -12.61 -18.10
CA ARG A 177 -5.16 -13.72 -17.29
C ARG A 177 -4.54 -14.83 -18.14
N ASP A 178 -5.16 -15.16 -19.26
CA ASP A 178 -4.65 -16.18 -20.19
C ASP A 178 -3.33 -15.80 -20.87
N LYS A 179 -3.04 -14.50 -20.98
CA LYS A 179 -1.79 -13.98 -21.54
C LYS A 179 -0.66 -13.88 -20.52
N VAL A 180 -0.98 -13.81 -19.24
CA VAL A 180 -0.02 -13.74 -18.15
C VAL A 180 0.40 -15.13 -17.75
N LYS A 181 1.66 -15.48 -17.98
CA LYS A 181 2.23 -16.81 -17.68
C LYS A 181 3.14 -16.81 -16.46
N LYS A 182 3.68 -15.65 -16.12
CA LYS A 182 4.64 -15.46 -15.02
C LYS A 182 4.28 -14.21 -14.25
N TRP A 183 4.62 -14.18 -12.97
CA TRP A 183 4.41 -13.01 -12.13
C TRP A 183 5.01 -11.72 -12.74
N LEU A 184 6.17 -11.85 -13.41
CA LEU A 184 6.81 -10.74 -14.11
C LEU A 184 5.91 -10.12 -15.20
N ASP A 185 5.02 -10.87 -15.81
CA ASP A 185 4.15 -10.38 -16.87
C ASP A 185 3.11 -9.38 -16.36
N TYR A 186 2.85 -9.35 -15.04
CA TYR A 186 2.03 -8.33 -14.39
C TYR A 186 2.72 -6.99 -14.20
N ILE A 187 4.05 -6.92 -14.33
CA ILE A 187 4.81 -5.68 -14.13
C ILE A 187 4.95 -4.94 -15.46
N ASP A 188 4.52 -3.67 -15.49
CA ASP A 188 4.75 -2.77 -16.63
C ASP A 188 6.16 -2.18 -16.56
N TYR A 189 6.51 -1.57 -15.43
CA TYR A 189 7.86 -1.09 -15.17
C TYR A 189 8.18 -1.11 -13.66
N TRP A 190 9.46 -1.00 -13.33
CA TRP A 190 9.89 -0.82 -11.95
C TRP A 190 11.09 0.12 -11.86
N ALA A 191 11.20 0.79 -10.73
CA ALA A 191 12.17 1.83 -10.49
C ALA A 191 12.77 1.73 -9.08
N VAL A 192 13.95 2.33 -8.90
CA VAL A 192 14.66 2.36 -7.63
C VAL A 192 15.06 3.79 -7.29
N ASP A 193 14.73 4.20 -6.08
CA ASP A 193 15.31 5.36 -5.40
C ASP A 193 16.39 4.85 -4.44
N TRP A 194 17.62 5.33 -4.61
CA TRP A 194 18.76 4.84 -3.86
C TRP A 194 18.99 5.51 -2.50
N ASP A 195 18.33 6.65 -2.24
CA ASP A 195 18.43 7.41 -0.99
C ASP A 195 17.10 8.09 -0.66
N PHE A 196 16.07 7.27 -0.48
CA PHE A 196 14.71 7.75 -0.19
C PHE A 196 14.61 8.42 1.18
N ARG A 197 14.13 9.67 1.20
CA ARG A 197 14.06 10.52 2.40
C ARG A 197 12.64 10.80 2.91
N ASN A 198 11.70 9.90 2.63
CA ASN A 198 10.33 9.85 3.16
C ASN A 198 9.34 10.90 2.64
N ASP A 199 9.66 11.65 1.58
CA ASP A 199 8.75 12.65 1.02
C ASP A 199 8.52 12.50 -0.49
N THR A 200 9.58 12.35 -1.26
CA THR A 200 9.50 12.34 -2.72
C THR A 200 10.33 11.19 -3.29
N PHE A 201 9.73 10.42 -4.19
CA PHE A 201 10.45 9.38 -4.93
C PHE A 201 11.40 10.00 -5.96
N MET A 202 12.69 9.80 -5.78
CA MET A 202 13.73 10.24 -6.70
C MET A 202 14.18 9.05 -7.57
N GLN A 203 13.73 9.04 -8.83
CA GLN A 203 14.06 7.95 -9.74
C GLN A 203 15.56 7.91 -10.06
N GLY A 204 16.30 7.06 -9.39
CA GLY A 204 17.73 6.83 -9.61
C GLY A 204 18.02 5.78 -10.67
N TRP A 205 17.11 4.81 -10.83
CA TRP A 205 17.17 3.79 -11.87
C TRP A 205 15.75 3.33 -12.23
N VAL A 206 15.58 2.89 -13.50
CA VAL A 206 14.27 2.40 -13.97
C VAL A 206 14.41 1.43 -15.13
N ALA A 207 13.53 0.43 -15.17
CA ALA A 207 13.35 -0.48 -16.30
C ALA A 207 11.92 -0.46 -16.79
N TYR A 208 11.77 -0.28 -18.10
CA TYR A 208 10.48 -0.27 -18.80
C TYR A 208 10.39 -1.45 -19.77
N ARG A 209 9.16 -1.90 -20.03
CA ARG A 209 8.87 -2.66 -21.24
C ARG A 209 8.71 -1.71 -22.41
N THR A 210 9.38 -1.99 -23.50
CA THR A 210 9.23 -1.22 -24.74
C THR A 210 8.72 -2.10 -25.87
N ARG A 211 8.26 -1.50 -26.96
CA ARG A 211 7.85 -2.27 -28.16
C ARG A 211 9.02 -3.07 -28.77
N LYS A 212 10.25 -2.58 -28.63
CA LYS A 212 11.48 -3.23 -29.14
C LYS A 212 12.03 -4.24 -28.15
N GLU A 213 12.02 -3.91 -26.86
CA GLU A 213 12.50 -4.77 -25.78
C GLU A 213 11.35 -5.06 -24.82
N ARG A 214 10.74 -6.25 -24.98
CA ARG A 214 9.59 -6.66 -24.14
C ARG A 214 10.01 -7.36 -22.85
N LYS A 215 11.28 -7.73 -22.74
CA LYS A 215 11.81 -8.40 -21.57
C LYS A 215 12.19 -7.37 -20.52
N LEU A 216 11.52 -7.43 -19.38
CA LEU A 216 11.85 -6.57 -18.25
C LEU A 216 13.06 -7.14 -17.48
N PRO A 217 14.12 -6.36 -17.24
CA PRO A 217 15.22 -6.77 -16.37
C PRO A 217 14.72 -7.05 -14.95
N LEU A 218 15.16 -8.18 -14.37
CA LEU A 218 14.86 -8.54 -12.98
C LEU A 218 15.83 -7.93 -11.98
N ALA A 219 16.97 -7.43 -12.44
CA ALA A 219 17.98 -6.78 -11.61
C ALA A 219 18.26 -5.39 -12.13
N SER A 220 18.49 -4.46 -11.21
CA SER A 220 18.96 -3.12 -11.54
C SER A 220 20.42 -3.16 -12.02
N ASP A 221 20.89 -2.06 -12.60
CA ASP A 221 22.32 -1.82 -12.65
C ASP A 221 22.90 -1.69 -11.24
N PRO A 222 24.17 -2.06 -11.02
CA PRO A 222 24.84 -1.83 -9.75
C PRO A 222 24.95 -0.33 -9.45
N HIS A 223 24.54 0.09 -8.26
CA HIS A 223 24.66 1.46 -7.78
C HIS A 223 25.77 1.58 -6.76
N THR A 224 26.67 2.53 -6.93
CA THR A 224 27.80 2.79 -6.02
C THR A 224 27.56 4.10 -5.27
N TYR A 225 27.53 4.03 -3.95
CA TYR A 225 27.45 5.21 -3.09
C TYR A 225 28.79 5.90 -2.97
N GLU A 226 28.79 7.22 -2.83
CA GLU A 226 30.00 8.01 -2.67
C GLU A 226 30.68 7.81 -1.31
N LYS A 227 29.90 7.52 -0.27
CA LYS A 227 30.35 7.41 1.12
C LYS A 227 29.75 6.19 1.81
N PRO A 228 30.49 5.60 2.79
CA PRO A 228 29.88 4.63 3.70
C PRO A 228 28.75 5.28 4.49
N GLY A 229 27.71 4.51 4.78
CA GLY A 229 26.58 5.02 5.54
C GLY A 229 25.37 4.10 5.55
N ARG A 230 24.31 4.57 6.17
CA ARG A 230 22.98 3.95 6.11
C ARG A 230 22.14 4.69 5.10
N TYR A 231 21.60 3.96 4.16
CA TYR A 231 20.75 4.46 3.09
C TYR A 231 19.41 3.73 3.13
N ARG A 232 18.36 4.41 2.73
CA ARG A 232 17.05 3.80 2.54
C ARG A 232 16.75 3.72 1.05
N ILE A 233 16.68 2.50 0.54
CA ILE A 233 16.34 2.23 -0.85
C ILE A 233 14.83 2.05 -0.95
N LEU A 234 14.18 2.75 -1.88
CA LEU A 234 12.78 2.51 -2.22
C LEU A 234 12.68 1.84 -3.58
N VAL A 235 12.04 0.68 -3.61
CA VAL A 235 11.72 -0.04 -4.84
C VAL A 235 10.25 0.17 -5.15
N LYS A 236 9.97 0.64 -6.36
CA LYS A 236 8.63 0.93 -6.85
C LYS A 236 8.32 0.07 -8.06
N VAL A 237 7.19 -0.60 -8.05
CA VAL A 237 6.68 -1.43 -9.15
C VAL A 237 5.33 -0.86 -9.58
N ILE A 238 5.16 -0.66 -10.88
CA ILE A 238 3.86 -0.35 -11.47
C ILE A 238 3.40 -1.57 -12.25
N ASP A 239 2.20 -2.03 -11.95
CA ASP A 239 1.61 -3.16 -12.64
C ASP A 239 0.93 -2.76 -13.97
N ILE A 240 0.54 -3.75 -14.76
CA ILE A 240 -0.14 -3.54 -16.06
C ILE A 240 -1.52 -2.88 -15.94
N PHE A 241 -2.05 -2.72 -14.73
CA PHE A 241 -3.30 -2.03 -14.43
C PHE A 241 -3.06 -0.59 -13.93
N GLY A 242 -1.80 -0.19 -13.78
CA GLY A 242 -1.39 1.13 -13.28
C GLY A 242 -1.36 1.24 -11.76
N ASN A 243 -1.48 0.16 -11.02
CA ASN A 243 -1.34 0.18 -9.57
C ASN A 243 0.13 0.29 -9.15
N ASP A 244 0.36 1.07 -8.10
CA ASP A 244 1.66 1.31 -7.49
C ASP A 244 1.86 0.38 -6.29
N THR A 245 2.96 -0.34 -6.29
CA THR A 245 3.44 -1.12 -5.15
C THR A 245 4.86 -0.70 -4.84
N SER A 246 5.08 -0.19 -3.62
CA SER A 246 6.37 0.35 -3.20
C SER A 246 6.83 -0.28 -1.90
N GLN A 247 8.13 -0.59 -1.80
CA GLN A 247 8.72 -1.17 -0.60
C GLN A 247 10.07 -0.52 -0.29
N ALA A 248 10.28 -0.15 0.99
CA ALA A 248 11.51 0.47 1.45
C ALA A 248 12.42 -0.53 2.18
N PHE A 249 13.72 -0.37 2.00
CA PHE A 249 14.75 -1.22 2.59
C PHE A 249 15.87 -0.37 3.18
N ASP A 250 16.22 -0.60 4.43
CA ASP A 250 17.40 0.02 5.03
C ASP A 250 18.66 -0.80 4.71
N VAL A 251 19.66 -0.15 4.15
CA VAL A 251 20.91 -0.78 3.72
C VAL A 251 22.10 -0.04 4.33
N GLU A 252 22.99 -0.76 4.99
CA GLU A 252 24.28 -0.24 5.46
C GLU A 252 25.37 -0.62 4.46
N VAL A 253 26.07 0.36 3.91
CA VAL A 253 27.25 0.18 3.05
C VAL A 253 28.52 0.61 3.78
N LYS A 254 29.58 -0.17 3.66
CA LYS A 254 30.87 0.00 4.38
C LYS A 254 32.02 0.10 3.42
#